data_3f51af38c55024cac0590a9d08adb8b2
#
_entry.id   3f51af38c55024cac0590a9d08adb8b2
#
_cell.length_a   1.000
_cell.length_b   1.000
_cell.length_c   1.000
_cell.angle_alpha   90.00
_cell.angle_beta   90.00
_cell.angle_gamma   90.00
#
_symmetry.space_group_name_H-M   'P 1'
#
loop_
_entity.id
_entity.type
_entity.pdbx_description
1 polymer ?
#
loop_
_entity_poly.entity_id
_entity_poly.type
_entity_poly.pdbx_seq_one_letter_code
_entity_poly.pdbx_strand_id
1 'polypeptide(L)' 'MELSDIKTLQEVSREYDIPFPTLQTRLKSKELGLIEGTHYKLLGKRLPTLLSPEGINIIIKK' A
#
# COMPACT_ATOMS: atom_id res chain seq x y z
N MET A 1 3.66 -1.64 16.82
CA MET A 1 3.82 -2.10 15.44
C MET A 1 5.28 -2.23 15.10
N GLU A 2 5.69 -3.37 14.62
CA GLU A 2 7.07 -3.57 14.23
C GLU A 2 7.31 -3.11 12.80
N LEU A 3 8.55 -2.68 12.53
CA LEU A 3 8.92 -2.23 11.19
C LEU A 3 8.74 -3.33 10.14
N SER A 4 8.86 -4.58 10.54
CA SER A 4 8.70 -5.72 9.63
C SER A 4 7.27 -5.86 9.12
N ASP A 5 6.29 -5.26 9.79
CA ASP A 5 4.90 -5.30 9.37
C ASP A 5 4.59 -4.28 8.28
N ILE A 6 5.48 -3.32 8.10
CA ILE A 6 5.31 -2.28 7.09
C ILE A 6 6.01 -2.73 5.82
N LYS A 7 5.30 -2.69 4.70
CA LYS A 7 5.82 -3.11 3.41
C LYS A 7 5.69 -2.00 2.38
N THR A 8 6.59 -2.01 1.39
CA THR A 8 6.47 -1.08 0.28
C THR A 8 5.43 -1.59 -0.70
N LEU A 9 4.95 -0.69 -1.55
CA LEU A 9 3.99 -1.06 -2.57
C LEU A 9 4.55 -2.14 -3.50
N GLN A 10 5.85 -2.05 -3.81
CA GLN A 10 6.50 -3.05 -4.65
C GLN A 10 6.52 -4.42 -3.99
N GLU A 11 6.79 -4.46 -2.68
CA GLU A 11 6.80 -5.72 -1.95
C GLU A 11 5.41 -6.35 -1.94
N VAL A 12 4.37 -5.54 -1.76
CA VAL A 12 3.00 -6.04 -1.78
C VAL A 12 2.67 -6.59 -3.16
N SER A 13 3.07 -5.88 -4.20
CA SER A 13 2.86 -6.33 -5.58
C SER A 13 3.48 -7.71 -5.82
N ARG A 14 4.69 -7.89 -5.35
CA ARG A 14 5.41 -9.16 -5.54
C ARG A 14 4.85 -10.27 -4.68
N GLU A 15 4.58 -9.96 -3.43
CA GLU A 15 4.15 -10.97 -2.45
C GLU A 15 2.75 -11.50 -2.74
N TYR A 16 1.85 -10.62 -3.16
CA TYR A 16 0.46 -10.99 -3.44
C TYR A 16 0.17 -11.17 -4.92
N ASP A 17 1.21 -11.08 -5.75
CA ASP A 17 1.10 -11.28 -7.20
C ASP A 17 0.04 -10.36 -7.83
N ILE A 18 0.07 -9.11 -7.42
CA ILE A 18 -0.83 -8.08 -7.96
C ILE A 18 -0.01 -7.09 -8.78
N PRO A 19 -0.43 -6.77 -10.02
CA PRO A 19 0.32 -5.81 -10.84
C PRO A 19 0.48 -4.47 -10.13
N PHE A 20 1.67 -3.88 -10.22
CA PHE A 20 1.97 -2.62 -9.57
C PHE A 20 1.00 -1.49 -9.97
N PRO A 21 0.68 -1.32 -11.28
CA PRO A 21 -0.28 -0.31 -11.67
C PRO A 21 -1.65 -0.48 -11.02
N THR A 22 -2.06 -1.73 -10.82
CA THR A 22 -3.32 -2.03 -10.15
C THR A 22 -3.30 -1.55 -8.71
N LEU A 23 -2.19 -1.78 -8.01
CA LEU A 23 -2.04 -1.32 -6.64
C LEU A 23 -2.06 0.20 -6.57
N GLN A 24 -1.42 0.87 -7.50
CA GLN A 24 -1.42 2.33 -7.54
C GLN A 24 -2.83 2.87 -7.74
N THR A 25 -3.61 2.24 -8.61
CA THR A 25 -4.99 2.64 -8.85
C THR A 25 -5.82 2.44 -7.60
N ARG A 26 -5.66 1.32 -6.93
CA ARG A 26 -6.39 1.03 -5.70
C ARG A 26 -6.02 2.00 -4.58
N LEU A 27 -4.74 2.36 -4.51
CA LEU A 27 -4.26 3.30 -3.50
C LEU A 27 -4.96 4.65 -3.63
N LYS A 28 -5.23 5.07 -4.87
CA LYS A 28 -5.90 6.32 -5.13
C LYS A 28 -7.42 6.22 -5.09
N SER A 29 -7.95 5.01 -4.95
CA SER A 29 -9.39 4.79 -4.96
C SER A 29 -10.03 5.29 -3.67
N LYS A 30 -11.05 6.13 -3.82
CA LYS A 30 -11.80 6.63 -2.66
C LYS A 30 -12.70 5.56 -2.06
N GLU A 31 -13.03 4.56 -2.84
CA GLU A 31 -13.89 3.46 -2.38
C GLU A 31 -13.26 2.64 -1.28
N LEU A 32 -11.93 2.53 -1.31
CA LEU A 32 -11.21 1.77 -0.30
C LEU A 32 -11.03 2.52 1.01
N GLY A 33 -11.17 3.85 0.97
CA GLY A 33 -11.06 4.65 2.17
C GLY A 33 -9.68 4.70 2.79
N LEU A 34 -8.65 4.54 1.97
CA LEU A 34 -7.27 4.60 2.45
C LEU A 34 -6.92 6.02 2.88
N ILE A 35 -6.35 6.15 4.06
CA ILE A 35 -5.99 7.44 4.63
C ILE A 35 -4.48 7.55 4.72
N GLU A 36 -3.92 8.62 4.15
CA GLU A 36 -2.50 8.86 4.22
C GLU A 36 -2.07 9.09 5.67
N GLY A 37 -0.97 8.45 6.05
CA GLY A 37 -0.48 8.53 7.41
C GLY A 37 -1.02 7.42 8.32
N THR A 38 -2.16 6.84 7.97
CA THR A 38 -2.77 5.74 8.73
C THR A 38 -2.61 4.42 8.01
N HIS A 39 -2.96 4.39 6.73
CA HIS A 39 -2.91 3.17 5.95
C HIS A 39 -1.69 3.12 5.03
N TYR A 40 -1.21 4.26 4.61
CA TYR A 40 -0.03 4.34 3.76
C TYR A 40 0.69 5.65 4.01
N LYS A 41 1.95 5.73 3.57
CA LYS A 41 2.74 6.95 3.71
C LYS A 41 3.61 7.14 2.48
N LEU A 42 3.56 8.33 1.91
CA LEU A 42 4.40 8.70 0.80
C LEU A 42 5.69 9.31 1.34
N LEU A 43 6.83 8.75 0.92
CA LEU A 43 8.13 9.22 1.37
C LEU A 43 8.72 10.28 0.45
N GLY A 44 8.24 10.36 -0.80
CA GLY A 44 8.74 11.31 -1.76
C GLY A 44 8.48 10.84 -3.18
N LYS A 45 8.86 11.66 -4.16
CA LYS A 45 8.58 11.36 -5.56
C LYS A 45 9.31 10.12 -6.07
N ARG A 46 10.51 9.85 -5.54
CA ARG A 46 11.32 8.71 -5.98
C ARG A 46 11.39 7.60 -4.94
N LEU A 47 10.77 7.79 -3.80
CA LEU A 47 10.81 6.82 -2.74
C LEU A 47 9.53 5.97 -2.77
N PRO A 48 9.64 4.71 -2.33
CA PRO A 48 8.49 3.83 -2.36
C PRO A 48 7.40 4.27 -1.37
N THR A 49 6.16 3.94 -1.71
CA THR A 49 5.04 4.15 -0.80
C THR A 49 5.04 3.02 0.23
N LEU A 50 4.94 3.38 1.51
CA LEU A 50 4.86 2.40 2.58
C LEU A 50 3.40 2.12 2.90
N LEU A 51 3.11 0.86 3.19
CA LEU A 51 1.78 0.42 3.56
C LEU A 51 1.82 -0.23 4.94
N SER A 52 0.90 0.17 5.82
CA SER A 52 0.72 -0.49 7.10
C SER A 52 -0.02 -1.81 6.89
N PRO A 53 0.00 -2.72 7.90
CA PRO A 53 -0.74 -3.98 7.78
C PRO A 53 -2.22 -3.76 7.48
N GLU A 54 -2.81 -2.73 8.06
CA GLU A 54 -4.21 -2.41 7.79
C GLU A 54 -4.42 -1.95 6.35
N GLY A 55 -3.51 -1.12 5.86
CA GLY A 55 -3.57 -0.66 4.47
C GLY A 55 -3.40 -1.81 3.50
N ILE A 56 -2.48 -2.73 3.80
CA ILE A 56 -2.27 -3.90 2.97
C ILE A 56 -3.55 -4.74 2.90
N ASN A 57 -4.17 -5.00 4.05
CA ASN A 57 -5.41 -5.77 4.09
C ASN A 57 -6.51 -5.15 3.25
N ILE A 58 -6.62 -3.84 3.27
CA ILE A 58 -7.64 -3.15 2.49
C ILE A 58 -7.35 -3.25 1.00
N ILE A 59 -6.09 -3.02 0.62
CA ILE A 59 -5.72 -2.94 -0.79
C ILE A 59 -5.74 -4.30 -1.48
N ILE A 60 -5.47 -5.37 -0.78
CA ILE A 60 -5.46 -6.71 -1.37
C ILE A 60 -6.83 -7.36 -1.44
N LYS A 61 -7.78 -6.91 -0.62
CA LYS A 61 -9.12 -7.50 -0.59
C LYS A 61 -9.96 -7.15 -1.81
N LYS A 62 -9.57 -6.14 -2.50
CA LYS A 62 -10.29 -5.79 -3.71
C LYS A 62 -9.59 -6.36 -4.96
#